data_fbba7b230cbd34dd5da53f200a9a13b7
#
_entry.id   fbba7b230cbd34dd5da53f200a9a13b7
#
_cell.length_a   1.000
_cell.length_b   1.000
_cell.length_c   1.000
_cell.angle_alpha   90.00
_cell.angle_beta   90.00
_cell.angle_gamma   90.00
#
_symmetry.space_group_name_H-M   'P 1'
#
loop_
_entity.id
_entity.type
_entity.pdbx_description
1 polymer ?
#
loop_
_entity_poly.entity_id
_entity_poly.type
_entity_poly.pdbx_seq_one_letter_code
_entity_poly.pdbx_strand_id
1 'polypeptide(L)'
;MKYKLIILLGFLHLTVSLLAQSGQDSILVMAKKWSRDKNRNIVYSDWTAFKAMTVGRMGVDLPKPSALSRYGGNLSVPFNASGFFRIEKDNGKYWMVDPEGNAFIGISLNSVRKGSSPQHERVFAEKYGTDAKWMAGVKQDMKTAGFNMLGSWSDTAAIRGYNQSNTKDGIVYTTQLSLLSGFVQQQKKNDPSKKEWPTLAFLFDPGFENYCRAKCVANKNAANDPWLAGHFSDNELPFQNNLIKEFISFNDPGSAAFHLATNWVQTKALDTANLTKDQQENFSGYVASVYYKIVSSAIKQSDPNHLYMGSRLHSSAKNNPYLLKACEQYCDIISINYYGNWTPTPKEFNTWNSLAKPFMITEFYTKAEDSGLPNITGAGWLVKTQQERGIFYQNFCLSLLAASNCVGWHWFRYQDNDPTDPKADPSNNDSNKGLVNNRYEVYLPLAEKMVELNRNAYGLRNLNQGQLKK
;
A
#
# COMPACT_ATOMS: atom_id res chain seq x y z
N MET A 1 -38.20 -23.51 61.82
CA MET A 1 -37.98 -23.97 60.43
C MET A 1 -37.21 -22.90 59.69
N LYS A 2 -35.92 -23.15 59.43
CA LYS A 2 -35.02 -22.20 58.76
C LYS A 2 -34.75 -22.72 57.34
N TYR A 3 -35.22 -22.03 56.31
CA TYR A 3 -34.86 -22.33 54.93
C TYR A 3 -33.58 -21.59 54.57
N LYS A 4 -32.50 -22.34 54.23
CA LYS A 4 -31.28 -21.84 53.66
C LYS A 4 -31.47 -21.71 52.15
N LEU A 5 -31.37 -20.48 51.66
CA LEU A 5 -31.32 -20.17 50.23
C LEU A 5 -29.89 -20.42 49.75
N ILE A 6 -29.66 -21.42 48.92
CA ILE A 6 -28.37 -21.68 48.26
C ILE A 6 -28.40 -20.93 46.96
N ILE A 7 -27.59 -19.83 46.86
CA ILE A 7 -27.35 -19.12 45.64
C ILE A 7 -26.25 -19.88 44.89
N LEU A 8 -26.63 -20.52 43.78
CA LEU A 8 -25.69 -21.19 42.87
C LEU A 8 -25.14 -20.11 41.93
N LEU A 9 -23.92 -19.63 42.22
CA LEU A 9 -23.15 -18.80 41.28
C LEU A 9 -22.61 -19.70 40.15
N GLY A 10 -23.30 -19.68 39.03
CA GLY A 10 -22.82 -20.29 37.80
C GLY A 10 -21.64 -19.47 37.23
N PHE A 11 -20.42 -19.92 37.44
CA PHE A 11 -19.26 -19.48 36.68
C PHE A 11 -19.40 -19.94 35.23
N LEU A 12 -19.80 -19.03 34.38
CA LEU A 12 -19.72 -19.24 32.93
C LEU A 12 -18.24 -19.18 32.52
N HIS A 13 -17.59 -20.33 32.52
CA HIS A 13 -16.28 -20.46 31.86
C HIS A 13 -16.50 -20.31 30.37
N LEU A 14 -16.24 -19.12 29.84
CA LEU A 14 -15.95 -18.95 28.42
C LEU A 14 -14.63 -19.69 28.13
N THR A 15 -14.73 -20.96 27.85
CA THR A 15 -13.67 -21.68 27.17
C THR A 15 -13.60 -21.09 25.79
N VAL A 16 -12.65 -20.16 25.59
CA VAL A 16 -12.14 -19.85 24.26
C VAL A 16 -11.51 -21.16 23.76
N SER A 17 -12.34 -21.94 23.10
CA SER A 17 -11.84 -23.08 22.31
C SER A 17 -10.92 -22.46 21.26
N LEU A 18 -9.59 -22.50 21.49
CA LEU A 18 -8.64 -22.59 20.39
C LEU A 18 -9.03 -23.87 19.65
N LEU A 19 -9.93 -23.74 18.70
CA LEU A 19 -10.13 -24.76 17.69
C LEU A 19 -8.79 -24.88 16.99
N ALA A 20 -8.03 -25.90 17.40
CA ALA A 20 -6.97 -26.44 16.58
C ALA A 20 -7.59 -26.61 15.20
N GLN A 21 -7.14 -25.80 14.25
CA GLN A 21 -7.54 -25.88 12.86
C GLN A 21 -7.32 -27.34 12.43
N SER A 22 -8.42 -28.10 12.36
CA SER A 22 -8.42 -29.44 11.78
C SER A 22 -7.72 -29.33 10.45
N GLY A 23 -6.74 -30.21 10.19
CA GLY A 23 -5.78 -30.18 9.09
C GLY A 23 -6.38 -30.11 7.70
N GLN A 24 -6.99 -28.97 7.36
CA GLN A 24 -7.46 -28.66 6.04
C GLN A 24 -6.44 -27.79 5.33
N ASP A 25 -5.72 -28.44 4.46
CA ASP A 25 -5.29 -28.06 3.13
C ASP A 25 -4.45 -26.81 2.92
N SER A 26 -3.76 -26.28 3.95
CA SER A 26 -2.71 -25.29 3.70
C SER A 26 -1.52 -25.92 3.00
N ILE A 27 -0.96 -25.23 2.02
CA ILE A 27 0.28 -25.59 1.36
C ILE A 27 1.45 -25.13 2.24
N LEU A 28 2.48 -25.94 2.40
CA LEU A 28 3.73 -25.53 3.01
C LEU A 28 4.65 -24.92 1.94
N VAL A 29 5.06 -23.68 2.15
CA VAL A 29 6.03 -22.98 1.31
C VAL A 29 7.31 -22.79 2.09
N MET A 30 8.43 -23.21 1.52
CA MET A 30 9.75 -22.95 2.10
C MET A 30 10.15 -21.51 1.79
N ALA A 31 10.35 -20.71 2.82
CA ALA A 31 10.70 -19.31 2.67
C ALA A 31 11.80 -18.88 3.66
N LYS A 32 12.56 -17.86 3.26
CA LYS A 32 13.48 -17.13 4.13
C LYS A 32 12.88 -15.80 4.48
N LYS A 33 12.85 -15.47 5.77
CA LYS A 33 12.47 -14.16 6.26
C LYS A 33 13.63 -13.20 6.12
N TRP A 34 13.38 -12.01 5.57
CA TRP A 34 14.36 -10.94 5.53
C TRP A 34 14.37 -10.16 6.85
N SER A 35 15.52 -9.62 7.19
CA SER A 35 15.71 -8.64 8.26
C SER A 35 16.86 -7.70 7.89
N ARG A 36 17.17 -6.75 8.77
CA ARG A 36 18.37 -5.90 8.62
C ARG A 36 19.32 -6.17 9.76
N ASP A 37 20.60 -6.30 9.43
CA ASP A 37 21.67 -6.35 10.42
C ASP A 37 21.94 -4.95 11.04
N LYS A 38 22.91 -4.86 11.95
CA LYS A 38 23.35 -3.62 12.60
C LYS A 38 23.87 -2.56 11.60
N ASN A 39 24.33 -2.97 10.44
CA ASN A 39 24.82 -2.12 9.35
C ASN A 39 23.71 -1.81 8.33
N ARG A 40 22.44 -2.22 8.61
CA ARG A 40 21.27 -2.07 7.75
C ARG A 40 21.30 -2.89 6.46
N ASN A 41 22.23 -3.85 6.32
CA ASN A 41 22.23 -4.78 5.19
C ASN A 41 21.05 -5.77 5.34
N ILE A 42 20.53 -6.22 4.21
CA ILE A 42 19.53 -7.29 4.18
C ILE A 42 20.22 -8.61 4.54
N VAL A 43 19.64 -9.32 5.48
CA VAL A 43 20.04 -10.67 5.88
C VAL A 43 18.81 -11.57 5.90
N TYR A 44 19.02 -12.84 5.58
CA TYR A 44 17.95 -13.83 5.54
C TYR A 44 18.10 -14.86 6.66
N SER A 45 16.95 -15.32 7.18
CA SER A 45 16.89 -16.51 8.03
C SER A 45 17.24 -17.77 7.23
N ASP A 46 17.37 -18.89 7.92
CA ASP A 46 17.32 -20.21 7.28
C ASP A 46 15.97 -20.46 6.61
N TRP A 47 15.94 -21.44 5.70
CA TRP A 47 14.72 -21.93 5.09
C TRP A 47 13.78 -22.53 6.14
N THR A 48 12.59 -21.96 6.24
CA THR A 48 11.55 -22.40 7.18
C THR A 48 10.24 -22.61 6.43
N ALA A 49 9.49 -23.63 6.81
CA ALA A 49 8.18 -23.89 6.21
C ALA A 49 7.11 -22.94 6.77
N PHE A 50 6.39 -22.27 5.89
CA PHE A 50 5.27 -21.39 6.21
C PHE A 50 3.99 -21.94 5.60
N LYS A 51 2.92 -21.96 6.38
CA LYS A 51 1.60 -22.29 5.87
C LYS A 51 1.09 -21.19 4.96
N ALA A 52 0.50 -21.56 3.84
CA ALA A 52 -0.13 -20.66 2.91
C ALA A 52 -1.48 -21.21 2.46
N MET A 53 -2.51 -20.38 2.48
CA MET A 53 -3.82 -20.67 1.92
C MET A 53 -3.86 -20.25 0.46
N THR A 54 -4.49 -21.05 -0.39
CA THR A 54 -4.73 -20.70 -1.78
C THR A 54 -6.21 -20.86 -2.12
N VAL A 55 -6.64 -20.21 -3.20
CA VAL A 55 -8.03 -20.27 -3.69
C VAL A 55 -8.47 -21.72 -3.90
N GLY A 56 -7.64 -22.54 -4.54
CA GLY A 56 -7.95 -23.97 -4.76
C GLY A 56 -7.98 -24.85 -3.52
N ARG A 57 -7.55 -24.33 -2.36
CA ARG A 57 -7.52 -25.05 -1.08
C ARG A 57 -8.55 -24.56 -0.06
N MET A 58 -9.40 -23.59 -0.44
CA MET A 58 -10.42 -23.04 0.46
C MET A 58 -11.56 -24.02 0.75
N GLY A 59 -11.70 -25.11 -0.02
CA GLY A 59 -12.77 -26.09 0.15
C GLY A 59 -14.19 -25.49 -0.02
N VAL A 60 -14.32 -24.40 -0.77
CA VAL A 60 -15.59 -23.75 -1.07
C VAL A 60 -15.81 -23.72 -2.57
N ASP A 61 -17.06 -23.87 -2.98
CA ASP A 61 -17.44 -23.62 -4.36
C ASP A 61 -17.30 -22.13 -4.67
N LEU A 62 -16.40 -21.82 -5.58
CA LEU A 62 -16.21 -20.44 -6.00
C LEU A 62 -17.41 -19.98 -6.80
N PRO A 63 -17.99 -18.80 -6.47
CA PRO A 63 -19.02 -18.22 -7.32
C PRO A 63 -18.43 -17.93 -8.70
N LYS A 64 -19.29 -17.98 -9.73
CA LYS A 64 -18.86 -17.59 -11.08
C LYS A 64 -18.23 -16.18 -11.04
N PRO A 65 -17.13 -15.96 -11.77
CA PRO A 65 -16.55 -14.61 -11.86
C PRO A 65 -17.62 -13.60 -12.29
N SER A 66 -17.65 -12.46 -11.61
CA SER A 66 -18.60 -11.39 -11.89
C SER A 66 -18.35 -10.79 -13.27
N ALA A 67 -19.42 -10.39 -13.96
CA ALA A 67 -19.30 -9.48 -15.09
C ALA A 67 -18.79 -8.11 -14.59
N LEU A 68 -17.87 -7.51 -15.34
CA LEU A 68 -17.16 -6.30 -14.92
C LEU A 68 -17.52 -5.11 -15.83
N SER A 69 -17.58 -3.92 -15.26
CA SER A 69 -17.63 -2.65 -15.98
C SER A 69 -16.32 -2.44 -16.78
N ARG A 70 -16.30 -1.43 -17.64
CA ARG A 70 -15.06 -1.05 -18.36
C ARG A 70 -13.91 -0.63 -17.43
N TYR A 71 -14.21 -0.19 -16.22
CA TYR A 71 -13.22 0.13 -15.19
C TYR A 71 -12.76 -1.09 -14.40
N GLY A 72 -13.48 -2.21 -14.46
CA GLY A 72 -13.21 -3.42 -13.70
C GLY A 72 -14.06 -3.55 -12.43
N GLY A 73 -15.08 -2.71 -12.24
CA GLY A 73 -16.06 -2.81 -11.14
C GLY A 73 -17.05 -3.95 -11.37
N ASN A 74 -17.57 -4.52 -10.28
CA ASN A 74 -18.53 -5.63 -10.31
C ASN A 74 -19.94 -5.17 -10.62
N LEU A 75 -20.46 -5.49 -11.77
CA LEU A 75 -21.83 -5.13 -12.21
C LEU A 75 -22.94 -5.73 -11.32
N SER A 76 -22.65 -6.76 -10.52
CA SER A 76 -23.63 -7.38 -9.62
C SER A 76 -23.79 -6.62 -8.28
N VAL A 77 -22.98 -5.60 -8.02
CA VAL A 77 -23.05 -4.76 -6.81
C VAL A 77 -23.09 -3.29 -7.23
N PRO A 78 -24.28 -2.81 -7.68
CA PRO A 78 -24.45 -1.47 -8.21
C PRO A 78 -24.64 -0.42 -7.13
N PHE A 79 -24.16 0.78 -7.41
CA PHE A 79 -24.39 2.06 -6.72
C PHE A 79 -24.81 3.12 -7.75
N ASN A 80 -25.06 4.34 -7.31
CA ASN A 80 -25.29 5.45 -8.22
C ASN A 80 -24.00 5.83 -8.95
N ALA A 81 -24.06 6.11 -10.24
CA ALA A 81 -22.93 6.65 -10.99
C ALA A 81 -22.61 8.09 -10.54
N SER A 82 -21.33 8.45 -10.49
CA SER A 82 -20.88 9.81 -10.14
C SER A 82 -19.91 10.43 -11.14
N GLY A 83 -19.42 9.62 -12.10
CA GLY A 83 -18.40 10.05 -13.05
C GLY A 83 -16.96 9.90 -12.53
N PHE A 84 -16.77 9.66 -11.22
CA PHE A 84 -15.47 9.54 -10.56
C PHE A 84 -15.45 8.41 -9.55
N PHE A 85 -14.24 7.94 -9.21
CA PHE A 85 -14.07 6.97 -8.13
C PHE A 85 -14.38 7.61 -6.77
N ARG A 86 -15.09 6.87 -5.92
CA ARG A 86 -15.43 7.30 -4.56
C ARG A 86 -15.47 6.11 -3.60
N ILE A 87 -15.68 6.40 -2.32
CA ILE A 87 -15.86 5.40 -1.28
C ILE A 87 -17.32 5.33 -0.86
N GLU A 88 -17.85 4.13 -0.79
CA GLU A 88 -19.18 3.82 -0.25
C GLU A 88 -19.09 2.71 0.80
N LYS A 89 -20.09 2.66 1.68
CA LYS A 89 -20.24 1.58 2.64
C LYS A 89 -21.59 0.92 2.44
N ASP A 90 -21.58 -0.39 2.18
CA ASP A 90 -22.78 -1.20 2.02
C ASP A 90 -22.66 -2.50 2.82
N ASN A 91 -23.72 -2.86 3.53
CA ASN A 91 -23.80 -4.08 4.36
C ASN A 91 -22.57 -4.29 5.27
N GLY A 92 -22.07 -3.21 5.87
CA GLY A 92 -20.93 -3.21 6.78
C GLY A 92 -19.56 -3.29 6.09
N LYS A 93 -19.49 -3.38 4.76
CA LYS A 93 -18.26 -3.43 3.96
C LYS A 93 -18.01 -2.11 3.25
N TYR A 94 -16.75 -1.68 3.21
CA TYR A 94 -16.34 -0.54 2.39
C TYR A 94 -16.01 -0.99 0.96
N TRP A 95 -16.35 -0.17 0.01
CA TRP A 95 -16.06 -0.34 -1.41
C TRP A 95 -15.47 0.93 -1.99
N MET A 96 -14.49 0.81 -2.86
CA MET A 96 -14.37 1.81 -3.91
C MET A 96 -15.55 1.60 -4.85
N VAL A 97 -16.04 2.67 -5.44
CA VAL A 97 -17.09 2.63 -6.46
C VAL A 97 -16.54 3.29 -7.70
N ASP A 98 -16.66 2.63 -8.83
CA ASP A 98 -16.18 3.15 -10.10
C ASP A 98 -17.05 4.30 -10.65
N PRO A 99 -16.60 5.05 -11.66
CA PRO A 99 -17.36 6.17 -12.22
C PRO A 99 -18.78 5.82 -12.72
N GLU A 100 -19.00 4.58 -13.12
CA GLU A 100 -20.31 4.08 -13.59
C GLU A 100 -21.20 3.55 -12.45
N GLY A 101 -20.69 3.55 -11.22
CA GLY A 101 -21.47 3.17 -10.04
C GLY A 101 -21.39 1.68 -9.71
N ASN A 102 -20.27 1.01 -9.95
CA ASN A 102 -20.11 -0.40 -9.61
C ASN A 102 -19.07 -0.58 -8.51
N ALA A 103 -19.31 -1.54 -7.60
CA ALA A 103 -18.34 -1.87 -6.56
C ALA A 103 -16.99 -2.25 -7.16
N PHE A 104 -15.92 -1.63 -6.68
CA PHE A 104 -14.58 -1.80 -7.20
C PHE A 104 -13.61 -2.22 -6.09
N ILE A 105 -12.77 -3.20 -6.37
CA ILE A 105 -11.61 -3.56 -5.54
C ILE A 105 -10.37 -3.16 -6.34
N GLY A 106 -9.55 -2.26 -5.79
CA GLY A 106 -8.34 -1.78 -6.47
C GLY A 106 -7.23 -2.82 -6.44
N ILE A 107 -7.12 -3.65 -7.48
CA ILE A 107 -6.09 -4.67 -7.62
C ILE A 107 -5.03 -4.15 -8.58
N SER A 108 -3.88 -3.70 -8.03
CA SER A 108 -2.97 -2.81 -8.74
C SER A 108 -1.55 -3.33 -8.89
N LEU A 109 -0.88 -2.87 -9.95
CA LEU A 109 0.56 -2.98 -10.16
C LEU A 109 1.24 -1.62 -9.95
N ASN A 110 2.27 -1.58 -9.14
CA ASN A 110 3.10 -0.38 -8.96
C ASN A 110 4.24 -0.30 -9.98
N SER A 111 4.77 0.90 -10.14
CA SER A 111 5.99 1.17 -10.93
C SER A 111 5.93 0.66 -12.36
N VAL A 112 4.81 0.86 -13.02
CA VAL A 112 4.67 0.60 -14.45
C VAL A 112 5.35 1.74 -15.21
N ARG A 113 6.63 1.58 -15.46
CA ARG A 113 7.49 2.52 -16.17
C ARG A 113 8.54 1.78 -16.97
N LYS A 114 9.03 2.42 -18.01
CA LYS A 114 10.15 1.88 -18.80
C LYS A 114 11.39 1.75 -17.92
N GLY A 115 12.11 0.66 -18.06
CA GLY A 115 13.44 0.54 -17.47
C GLY A 115 14.44 1.47 -18.15
N SER A 116 15.53 1.80 -17.45
CA SER A 116 16.53 2.79 -17.88
C SER A 116 17.89 2.19 -18.26
N SER A 117 18.04 0.87 -18.16
CA SER A 117 19.30 0.24 -18.60
C SER A 117 19.38 0.11 -20.13
N PRO A 118 20.57 -0.02 -20.70
CA PRO A 118 20.74 -0.30 -22.13
C PRO A 118 19.99 -1.57 -22.58
N GLN A 119 19.91 -2.58 -21.73
CA GLN A 119 19.12 -3.79 -22.00
C GLN A 119 17.62 -3.48 -22.07
N HIS A 120 17.08 -2.75 -21.10
CA HIS A 120 15.68 -2.35 -21.12
C HIS A 120 15.33 -1.52 -22.36
N GLU A 121 16.15 -0.55 -22.71
CA GLU A 121 15.95 0.33 -23.87
C GLU A 121 15.95 -0.47 -25.17
N ARG A 122 16.91 -1.40 -25.34
CA ARG A 122 16.98 -2.26 -26.52
C ARG A 122 15.73 -3.15 -26.64
N VAL A 123 15.39 -3.88 -25.57
CA VAL A 123 14.24 -4.78 -25.59
C VAL A 123 12.92 -4.02 -25.74
N PHE A 124 12.80 -2.82 -25.15
CA PHE A 124 11.67 -1.95 -25.39
C PHE A 124 11.54 -1.57 -26.87
N ALA A 125 12.64 -1.16 -27.51
CA ALA A 125 12.64 -0.78 -28.91
C ALA A 125 12.27 -1.96 -29.82
N GLU A 126 12.80 -3.15 -29.57
CA GLU A 126 12.52 -4.37 -30.31
C GLU A 126 11.07 -4.84 -30.14
N LYS A 127 10.56 -4.84 -28.91
CA LYS A 127 9.25 -5.41 -28.57
C LYS A 127 8.10 -4.45 -28.83
N TYR A 128 8.27 -3.17 -28.53
CA TYR A 128 7.20 -2.18 -28.53
C TYR A 128 7.47 -0.99 -29.48
N GLY A 129 8.63 -0.41 -29.43
CA GLY A 129 9.05 0.74 -30.24
C GLY A 129 8.35 2.07 -29.89
N THR A 130 7.12 2.02 -29.30
CA THR A 130 6.35 3.21 -28.92
C THR A 130 5.65 3.03 -27.58
N ASP A 131 5.36 4.13 -26.89
CA ASP A 131 4.62 4.12 -25.61
C ASP A 131 3.20 3.55 -25.78
N ALA A 132 2.55 3.83 -26.89
CA ALA A 132 1.20 3.31 -27.17
C ALA A 132 1.18 1.78 -27.27
N LYS A 133 2.13 1.18 -28.01
CA LYS A 133 2.26 -0.29 -28.10
C LYS A 133 2.70 -0.90 -26.77
N TRP A 134 3.58 -0.22 -26.03
CA TRP A 134 3.97 -0.67 -24.71
C TRP A 134 2.79 -0.69 -23.74
N MET A 135 2.00 0.39 -23.66
CA MET A 135 0.82 0.45 -22.80
C MET A 135 -0.25 -0.58 -23.18
N ALA A 136 -0.40 -0.89 -24.46
CA ALA A 136 -1.24 -2.00 -24.88
C ALA A 136 -0.72 -3.36 -24.38
N GLY A 137 0.61 -3.56 -24.41
CA GLY A 137 1.28 -4.72 -23.82
C GLY A 137 1.10 -4.79 -22.30
N VAL A 138 1.29 -3.69 -21.59
CA VAL A 138 1.02 -3.58 -20.15
C VAL A 138 -0.42 -3.97 -19.82
N LYS A 139 -1.40 -3.49 -20.60
CA LYS A 139 -2.80 -3.85 -20.41
C LYS A 139 -3.05 -5.35 -20.62
N GLN A 140 -2.38 -5.95 -21.60
CA GLN A 140 -2.45 -7.41 -21.80
C GLN A 140 -1.82 -8.17 -20.61
N ASP A 141 -0.69 -7.72 -20.07
CA ASP A 141 -0.07 -8.33 -18.89
C ASP A 141 -0.97 -8.19 -17.65
N MET A 142 -1.60 -7.02 -17.45
CA MET A 142 -2.61 -6.82 -16.40
C MET A 142 -3.77 -7.84 -16.54
N LYS A 143 -4.28 -8.03 -17.73
CA LYS A 143 -5.36 -8.99 -18.02
C LYS A 143 -4.92 -10.44 -17.76
N THR A 144 -3.68 -10.78 -18.11
CA THR A 144 -3.07 -12.11 -17.89
C THR A 144 -3.01 -12.44 -16.40
N ALA A 145 -2.69 -11.46 -15.55
CA ALA A 145 -2.60 -11.65 -14.09
C ALA A 145 -3.84 -11.15 -13.32
N GLY A 146 -4.87 -10.61 -14.00
CA GLY A 146 -6.14 -10.18 -13.40
C GLY A 146 -6.09 -8.85 -12.64
N PHE A 147 -5.13 -7.97 -12.94
CA PHE A 147 -5.06 -6.61 -12.40
C PHE A 147 -6.00 -5.66 -13.11
N ASN A 148 -6.56 -4.68 -12.40
CA ASN A 148 -7.50 -3.70 -12.94
C ASN A 148 -7.06 -2.23 -12.75
N MET A 149 -5.91 -1.98 -12.09
CA MET A 149 -5.43 -0.64 -11.80
C MET A 149 -3.90 -0.56 -11.85
N LEU A 150 -3.34 0.61 -12.14
CA LEU A 150 -1.92 0.93 -12.02
C LEU A 150 -1.68 1.89 -10.84
N GLY A 151 -0.72 1.53 -10.00
CA GLY A 151 -0.42 2.21 -8.75
C GLY A 151 0.70 3.25 -8.86
N SER A 152 1.21 3.64 -7.71
CA SER A 152 2.30 4.61 -7.56
C SER A 152 3.52 4.29 -8.40
N TRP A 153 4.29 5.32 -8.74
CA TRP A 153 5.55 5.25 -9.52
C TRP A 153 5.38 4.82 -10.97
N SER A 154 4.13 4.74 -11.46
CA SER A 154 3.82 4.46 -12.87
C SER A 154 3.97 5.70 -13.74
N ASP A 155 4.24 5.49 -15.02
CA ASP A 155 4.34 6.56 -16.03
C ASP A 155 2.94 7.09 -16.37
N THR A 156 2.50 8.09 -15.59
CA THR A 156 1.17 8.68 -15.75
C THR A 156 0.98 9.40 -17.09
N ALA A 157 2.06 9.87 -17.72
CA ALA A 157 1.98 10.50 -19.05
C ALA A 157 1.65 9.45 -20.11
N ALA A 158 2.34 8.31 -20.10
CA ALA A 158 2.08 7.21 -21.02
C ALA A 158 0.68 6.63 -20.82
N ILE A 159 0.23 6.46 -19.55
CA ILE A 159 -1.12 5.96 -19.23
C ILE A 159 -2.19 6.92 -19.77
N ARG A 160 -2.07 8.21 -19.52
CA ARG A 160 -3.04 9.21 -19.98
C ARG A 160 -3.07 9.30 -21.52
N GLY A 161 -1.92 9.25 -22.16
CA GLY A 161 -1.84 9.19 -23.64
C GLY A 161 -2.56 7.96 -24.20
N TYR A 162 -2.41 6.79 -23.56
CA TYR A 162 -3.14 5.58 -23.92
C TYR A 162 -4.65 5.76 -23.70
N ASN A 163 -5.08 6.28 -22.56
CA ASN A 163 -6.50 6.47 -22.23
C ASN A 163 -7.20 7.46 -23.15
N GLN A 164 -6.53 8.53 -23.59
CA GLN A 164 -7.05 9.48 -24.56
C GLN A 164 -7.39 8.84 -25.90
N SER A 165 -6.58 7.86 -26.32
CA SER A 165 -6.79 7.09 -27.55
C SER A 165 -7.76 5.90 -27.37
N ASN A 166 -8.04 5.50 -26.10
CA ASN A 166 -8.82 4.30 -25.76
C ASN A 166 -9.91 4.62 -24.74
N THR A 167 -10.73 5.63 -24.99
CA THR A 167 -11.72 6.18 -24.04
C THR A 167 -12.73 5.17 -23.50
N LYS A 168 -13.03 4.09 -24.26
CA LYS A 168 -13.96 3.03 -23.85
C LYS A 168 -13.29 1.88 -23.11
N ASP A 169 -11.96 1.76 -23.21
CA ASP A 169 -11.18 0.64 -22.69
C ASP A 169 -9.82 1.11 -22.14
N GLY A 170 -9.86 2.17 -21.35
CA GLY A 170 -8.68 2.76 -20.71
C GLY A 170 -8.11 1.90 -19.57
N ILE A 171 -7.16 2.47 -18.85
CA ILE A 171 -6.49 1.87 -17.70
C ILE A 171 -6.73 2.76 -16.50
N VAL A 172 -7.32 2.22 -15.43
CA VAL A 172 -7.46 2.93 -14.14
C VAL A 172 -6.09 3.11 -13.52
N TYR A 173 -5.83 4.29 -12.97
CA TYR A 173 -4.52 4.59 -12.40
C TYR A 173 -4.58 5.53 -11.19
N THR A 174 -3.46 5.63 -10.47
CA THR A 174 -3.24 6.58 -9.38
C THR A 174 -2.04 7.46 -9.70
N THR A 175 -1.94 8.61 -9.03
CA THR A 175 -0.76 9.47 -9.11
C THR A 175 0.00 9.52 -7.79
N GLN A 176 1.29 9.83 -7.85
CA GLN A 176 2.17 10.10 -6.71
C GLN A 176 2.64 11.55 -6.81
N LEU A 177 2.18 12.43 -5.89
CA LEU A 177 2.44 13.87 -5.98
C LEU A 177 3.81 14.29 -5.44
N SER A 178 4.32 13.57 -4.42
CA SER A 178 5.59 13.85 -3.74
C SER A 178 5.66 15.29 -3.19
N LEU A 179 4.68 15.64 -2.33
CA LEU A 179 4.51 17.02 -1.85
C LEU A 179 5.60 17.40 -0.85
N LEU A 180 5.69 16.72 0.29
CA LEU A 180 6.72 17.04 1.29
C LEU A 180 8.11 16.62 0.81
N SER A 181 8.25 15.43 0.24
CA SER A 181 9.54 14.94 -0.26
C SER A 181 10.10 15.85 -1.37
N GLY A 182 9.27 16.32 -2.28
CA GLY A 182 9.66 17.29 -3.31
C GLY A 182 10.03 18.66 -2.76
N PHE A 183 9.28 19.15 -1.77
CA PHE A 183 9.61 20.40 -1.08
C PHE A 183 10.95 20.33 -0.36
N VAL A 184 11.18 19.26 0.41
CA VAL A 184 12.46 18.99 1.09
C VAL A 184 13.62 19.00 0.10
N GLN A 185 13.47 18.29 -1.02
CA GLN A 185 14.50 18.23 -2.06
C GLN A 185 14.82 19.61 -2.63
N GLN A 186 13.80 20.43 -2.89
CA GLN A 186 13.94 21.80 -3.37
C GLN A 186 14.63 22.69 -2.32
N GLN A 187 14.19 22.63 -1.05
CA GLN A 187 14.75 23.45 0.02
C GLN A 187 16.21 23.12 0.30
N LYS A 188 16.56 21.83 0.42
CA LYS A 188 17.96 21.40 0.64
C LYS A 188 18.89 21.76 -0.52
N LYS A 189 18.36 21.86 -1.74
CA LYS A 189 19.11 22.34 -2.91
C LYS A 189 19.34 23.85 -2.85
N ASN A 190 18.33 24.62 -2.46
CA ASN A 190 18.37 26.06 -2.46
C ASN A 190 19.07 26.65 -1.23
N ASP A 191 19.03 25.96 -0.12
CA ASP A 191 19.64 26.37 1.16
C ASP A 191 20.45 25.24 1.78
N PRO A 192 21.78 25.24 1.55
CA PRO A 192 22.67 24.21 2.09
C PRO A 192 22.71 24.14 3.64
N SER A 193 22.33 25.20 4.35
CA SER A 193 22.26 25.20 5.81
C SER A 193 21.18 24.24 6.34
N LYS A 194 20.15 23.99 5.54
CA LYS A 194 19.06 23.03 5.84
C LYS A 194 19.38 21.58 5.47
N LYS A 195 20.59 21.27 5.00
CA LYS A 195 20.96 19.92 4.53
C LYS A 195 20.68 18.85 5.56
N GLU A 196 21.02 19.11 6.82
CA GLU A 196 20.89 18.16 7.93
C GLU A 196 19.51 18.21 8.62
N TRP A 197 18.63 19.08 8.18
CA TRP A 197 17.28 19.15 8.76
C TRP A 197 16.52 17.85 8.57
N PRO A 198 15.81 17.34 9.61
CA PRO A 198 14.90 16.20 9.47
C PRO A 198 13.81 16.47 8.44
N THR A 199 13.44 15.46 7.67
CA THR A 199 12.44 15.60 6.62
C THR A 199 11.13 16.23 7.12
N LEU A 200 10.64 15.80 8.27
CA LEU A 200 9.38 16.32 8.83
C LEU A 200 9.51 17.72 9.44
N ALA A 201 10.72 18.24 9.68
CA ALA A 201 10.90 19.62 10.14
C ALA A 201 10.49 20.63 9.07
N PHE A 202 10.63 20.29 7.78
CA PHE A 202 10.21 21.15 6.66
C PHE A 202 8.69 21.34 6.56
N LEU A 203 7.90 20.49 7.20
CA LEU A 203 6.46 20.65 7.31
C LEU A 203 6.06 22.01 7.94
N PHE A 204 6.91 22.52 8.83
CA PHE A 204 6.69 23.76 9.56
C PHE A 204 7.36 24.98 8.90
N ASP A 205 7.97 24.81 7.73
CA ASP A 205 8.48 25.90 6.91
C ASP A 205 7.29 26.67 6.31
N PRO A 206 7.24 28.02 6.44
CA PRO A 206 6.13 28.85 5.91
C PRO A 206 5.85 28.67 4.42
N GLY A 207 6.83 28.22 3.64
CA GLY A 207 6.71 27.98 2.20
C GLY A 207 6.00 26.69 1.85
N PHE A 208 5.88 25.72 2.76
CA PHE A 208 5.38 24.37 2.44
C PHE A 208 3.94 24.38 1.93
N GLU A 209 3.04 25.10 2.56
CA GLU A 209 1.63 25.16 2.15
C GLU A 209 1.47 25.76 0.76
N ASN A 210 2.20 26.85 0.45
CA ASN A 210 2.20 27.48 -0.88
C ASN A 210 2.77 26.53 -1.95
N TYR A 211 3.83 25.79 -1.61
CA TYR A 211 4.39 24.78 -2.50
C TYR A 211 3.35 23.68 -2.81
N CYS A 212 2.65 23.17 -1.80
CA CYS A 212 1.61 22.15 -2.00
C CYS A 212 0.51 22.66 -2.95
N ARG A 213 0.02 23.88 -2.74
CA ARG A 213 -0.99 24.49 -3.62
C ARG A 213 -0.49 24.59 -5.05
N ALA A 214 0.70 25.14 -5.27
CA ALA A 214 1.27 25.31 -6.61
C ALA A 214 1.47 23.95 -7.31
N LYS A 215 1.97 22.95 -6.58
CA LYS A 215 2.20 21.60 -7.11
C LYS A 215 0.90 20.89 -7.49
N CYS A 216 -0.16 21.03 -6.69
CA CYS A 216 -1.46 20.45 -6.99
C CYS A 216 -2.13 21.15 -8.19
N VAL A 217 -2.06 22.48 -8.29
CA VAL A 217 -2.58 23.22 -9.44
C VAL A 217 -1.89 22.80 -10.74
N ALA A 218 -0.58 22.54 -10.73
CA ALA A 218 0.15 22.04 -11.90
C ALA A 218 -0.36 20.67 -12.40
N ASN A 219 -1.04 19.90 -11.55
CA ASN A 219 -1.65 18.60 -11.89
C ASN A 219 -3.16 18.70 -12.22
N LYS A 220 -3.74 19.91 -12.23
CA LYS A 220 -5.19 20.12 -12.43
C LYS A 220 -5.75 19.54 -13.74
N ASN A 221 -4.91 19.33 -14.75
CA ASN A 221 -5.33 18.72 -16.02
C ASN A 221 -5.85 17.27 -15.88
N ALA A 222 -5.65 16.64 -14.72
CA ALA A 222 -6.19 15.31 -14.42
C ALA A 222 -7.54 15.36 -13.68
N ALA A 223 -7.99 16.52 -13.21
CA ALA A 223 -9.15 16.65 -12.33
C ALA A 223 -10.50 16.20 -12.97
N ASN A 224 -10.53 16.05 -14.28
CA ASN A 224 -11.71 15.55 -15.01
C ASN A 224 -11.45 14.18 -15.69
N ASP A 225 -10.39 13.48 -15.35
CA ASP A 225 -10.07 12.17 -15.94
C ASP A 225 -10.79 11.03 -15.19
N PRO A 226 -11.85 10.43 -15.75
CA PRO A 226 -12.59 9.38 -15.07
C PRO A 226 -11.79 8.09 -14.83
N TRP A 227 -10.62 7.95 -15.44
CA TRP A 227 -9.72 6.81 -15.22
C TRP A 227 -8.77 7.00 -14.03
N LEU A 228 -8.66 8.22 -13.51
CA LEU A 228 -7.87 8.49 -12.31
C LEU A 228 -8.66 8.07 -11.07
N ALA A 229 -8.14 7.11 -10.30
CA ALA A 229 -8.77 6.69 -9.05
C ALA A 229 -8.49 7.65 -7.89
N GLY A 230 -7.29 8.23 -7.84
CA GLY A 230 -6.92 9.15 -6.77
C GLY A 230 -5.43 9.47 -6.70
N HIS A 231 -5.09 10.24 -5.68
CA HIS A 231 -3.74 10.77 -5.45
C HIS A 231 -3.14 10.24 -4.15
N PHE A 232 -1.86 9.81 -4.21
CA PHE A 232 -1.00 9.68 -3.04
C PHE A 232 -0.19 10.97 -2.87
N SER A 233 -0.11 11.50 -1.65
CA SER A 233 0.63 12.75 -1.41
C SER A 233 2.14 12.55 -1.34
N ASP A 234 2.60 11.51 -0.66
CA ASP A 234 4.00 11.17 -0.47
C ASP A 234 4.17 9.64 -0.28
N ASN A 235 5.38 9.18 -0.01
CA ASN A 235 5.70 7.79 0.25
C ASN A 235 6.56 7.63 1.49
N GLU A 236 6.09 6.78 2.43
CA GLU A 236 6.87 6.31 3.58
C GLU A 236 7.55 7.44 4.37
N LEU A 237 6.81 8.55 4.60
CA LEU A 237 7.33 9.64 5.41
C LEU A 237 7.77 9.12 6.79
N PRO A 238 8.87 9.64 7.36
CA PRO A 238 9.48 9.11 8.56
C PRO A 238 8.74 9.51 9.85
N PHE A 239 7.43 9.20 9.92
CA PHE A 239 6.61 9.37 11.13
C PHE A 239 6.99 8.33 12.19
N GLN A 240 8.24 8.41 12.67
CA GLN A 240 8.77 7.47 13.66
C GLN A 240 8.48 7.94 15.08
N ASN A 241 8.72 7.06 16.05
CA ASN A 241 8.42 7.34 17.46
C ASN A 241 9.47 8.22 18.15
N ASN A 242 10.51 8.70 17.47
CA ASN A 242 11.58 9.51 18.05
C ASN A 242 11.57 10.99 17.61
N LEU A 243 10.47 11.47 17.01
CA LEU A 243 10.40 12.81 16.43
C LEU A 243 10.68 13.93 17.43
N ILE A 244 10.28 13.80 18.70
CA ILE A 244 10.59 14.79 19.74
C ILE A 244 12.11 14.96 19.84
N LYS A 245 12.84 13.85 20.03
CA LYS A 245 14.30 13.86 20.14
C LYS A 245 14.96 14.34 18.86
N GLU A 246 14.45 13.91 17.71
CA GLU A 246 14.95 14.30 16.40
C GLU A 246 14.83 15.81 16.17
N PHE A 247 13.67 16.42 16.49
CA PHE A 247 13.45 17.86 16.34
C PHE A 247 14.24 18.72 17.33
N ILE A 248 14.55 18.19 18.53
CA ILE A 248 15.39 18.89 19.49
C ILE A 248 16.86 18.72 19.13
N SER A 249 17.29 17.53 18.70
CA SER A 249 18.71 17.19 18.52
C SER A 249 19.38 17.90 17.35
N PHE A 250 18.64 18.28 16.29
CA PHE A 250 19.25 19.05 15.21
C PHE A 250 19.55 20.51 15.60
N ASN A 251 19.07 20.92 16.76
CA ASN A 251 19.48 22.10 17.52
C ASN A 251 19.56 23.40 16.69
N ASP A 252 18.50 23.65 15.90
CA ASP A 252 18.36 24.90 15.16
C ASP A 252 17.27 25.79 15.79
N PRO A 253 17.66 26.76 16.66
CA PRO A 253 16.70 27.68 17.29
C PRO A 253 15.92 28.57 16.30
N GLY A 254 16.34 28.66 15.05
CA GLY A 254 15.59 29.32 13.98
C GLY A 254 14.46 28.46 13.39
N SER A 255 14.44 27.17 13.69
CA SER A 255 13.45 26.24 13.12
C SER A 255 12.17 26.19 13.93
N ALA A 256 11.01 26.34 13.25
CA ALA A 256 9.70 26.16 13.87
C ALA A 256 9.48 24.74 14.42
N ALA A 257 10.11 23.73 13.85
CA ALA A 257 10.05 22.35 14.35
C ALA A 257 10.76 22.20 15.69
N PHE A 258 11.93 22.84 15.88
CA PHE A 258 12.65 22.88 17.16
C PHE A 258 11.78 23.53 18.24
N HIS A 259 11.20 24.69 17.96
CA HIS A 259 10.31 25.38 18.89
C HIS A 259 9.06 24.57 19.22
N LEU A 260 8.48 23.90 18.22
CA LEU A 260 7.33 23.01 18.43
C LEU A 260 7.68 21.90 19.43
N ALA A 261 8.79 21.20 19.23
CA ALA A 261 9.18 20.09 20.08
C ALA A 261 9.52 20.54 21.50
N THR A 262 10.26 21.66 21.65
CA THR A 262 10.61 22.22 22.96
C THR A 262 9.38 22.69 23.72
N ASN A 263 8.46 23.41 23.08
CA ASN A 263 7.22 23.84 23.68
C ASN A 263 6.32 22.66 24.08
N TRP A 264 6.28 21.61 23.24
CA TRP A 264 5.52 20.38 23.55
C TRP A 264 6.04 19.69 24.82
N VAL A 265 7.37 19.57 24.93
CA VAL A 265 8.03 19.00 26.11
C VAL A 265 7.73 19.83 27.36
N GLN A 266 7.88 21.15 27.28
CA GLN A 266 7.63 22.04 28.41
C GLN A 266 6.17 22.05 28.86
N THR A 267 5.23 22.20 27.91
CA THR A 267 3.79 22.28 28.20
C THR A 267 3.26 20.98 28.82
N LYS A 268 3.81 19.83 28.43
CA LYS A 268 3.40 18.52 28.94
C LYS A 268 4.29 18.00 30.06
N ALA A 269 5.27 18.80 30.53
CA ALA A 269 6.25 18.43 31.56
C ALA A 269 6.90 17.06 31.29
N LEU A 270 7.38 16.84 30.05
CA LEU A 270 7.93 15.55 29.64
C LEU A 270 9.42 15.46 30.01
N ASP A 271 9.83 14.29 30.48
CA ASP A 271 11.25 13.93 30.60
C ASP A 271 11.77 13.39 29.27
N THR A 272 12.58 14.18 28.56
CA THR A 272 13.14 13.80 27.26
C THR A 272 14.11 12.61 27.31
N ALA A 273 14.66 12.27 28.49
CA ALA A 273 15.49 11.09 28.65
C ALA A 273 14.65 9.81 28.68
N ASN A 274 13.43 9.87 29.23
CA ASN A 274 12.57 8.71 29.50
C ASN A 274 11.16 8.84 28.85
N LEU A 275 11.11 9.27 27.59
CA LEU A 275 9.83 9.35 26.86
C LEU A 275 9.18 7.99 26.71
N THR A 276 7.94 7.86 27.14
CA THR A 276 7.14 6.65 26.91
C THR A 276 6.78 6.50 25.43
N LYS A 277 6.43 5.28 25.01
CA LYS A 277 5.97 5.02 23.66
C LYS A 277 4.75 5.87 23.32
N ASP A 278 3.77 5.96 24.22
CA ASP A 278 2.53 6.73 24.01
C ASP A 278 2.82 8.22 23.79
N GLN A 279 3.72 8.83 24.60
CA GLN A 279 4.12 10.22 24.43
C GLN A 279 4.76 10.49 23.07
N GLN A 280 5.60 9.58 22.60
CA GLN A 280 6.25 9.66 21.29
C GLN A 280 5.25 9.48 20.13
N GLU A 281 4.36 8.49 20.25
CA GLU A 281 3.29 8.24 19.26
C GLU A 281 2.31 9.41 19.18
N ASN A 282 1.97 10.03 20.31
CA ASN A 282 1.08 11.20 20.36
C ASN A 282 1.68 12.40 19.62
N PHE A 283 2.97 12.71 19.87
CA PHE A 283 3.64 13.79 19.14
C PHE A 283 3.74 13.50 17.64
N SER A 284 4.11 12.27 17.27
CA SER A 284 4.15 11.85 15.87
C SER A 284 2.77 11.98 15.20
N GLY A 285 1.70 11.62 15.90
CA GLY A 285 0.33 11.81 15.44
C GLY A 285 -0.08 13.27 15.25
N TYR A 286 0.38 14.17 16.15
CA TYR A 286 0.17 15.61 15.99
C TYR A 286 0.90 16.14 14.74
N VAL A 287 2.16 15.79 14.53
CA VAL A 287 2.93 16.17 13.34
C VAL A 287 2.24 15.66 12.07
N ALA A 288 1.75 14.41 12.09
CA ALA A 288 1.00 13.84 10.99
C ALA A 288 -0.32 14.58 10.73
N SER A 289 -1.03 14.99 11.78
CA SER A 289 -2.28 15.78 11.64
C SER A 289 -2.04 17.11 10.92
N VAL A 290 -0.96 17.82 11.24
CA VAL A 290 -0.57 19.05 10.54
C VAL A 290 -0.28 18.76 9.07
N TYR A 291 0.52 17.71 8.80
CA TYR A 291 0.83 17.29 7.43
C TYR A 291 -0.43 16.99 6.63
N TYR A 292 -1.29 16.08 7.11
CA TYR A 292 -2.48 15.65 6.38
C TYR A 292 -3.49 16.79 6.18
N LYS A 293 -3.60 17.71 7.13
CA LYS A 293 -4.44 18.91 6.99
C LYS A 293 -3.99 19.78 5.82
N ILE A 294 -2.69 20.07 5.73
CA ILE A 294 -2.13 20.91 4.65
C ILE A 294 -2.29 20.23 3.29
N VAL A 295 -1.85 18.99 3.18
CA VAL A 295 -1.81 18.30 1.87
C VAL A 295 -3.21 17.95 1.36
N SER A 296 -4.13 17.52 2.25
CA SER A 296 -5.51 17.24 1.84
C SER A 296 -6.24 18.50 1.37
N SER A 297 -6.03 19.63 2.06
CA SER A 297 -6.58 20.93 1.64
C SER A 297 -6.08 21.32 0.25
N ALA A 298 -4.77 21.23 0.00
CA ALA A 298 -4.19 21.57 -1.30
C ALA A 298 -4.70 20.65 -2.44
N ILE A 299 -4.81 19.35 -2.17
CA ILE A 299 -5.31 18.37 -3.14
C ILE A 299 -6.80 18.66 -3.45
N LYS A 300 -7.65 18.75 -2.42
CA LYS A 300 -9.10 18.89 -2.62
C LYS A 300 -9.50 20.26 -3.19
N GLN A 301 -8.70 21.31 -2.99
CA GLN A 301 -8.90 22.61 -3.64
C GLN A 301 -8.61 22.57 -5.15
N SER A 302 -7.65 21.78 -5.58
CA SER A 302 -7.27 21.67 -7.00
C SER A 302 -8.00 20.54 -7.73
N ASP A 303 -8.35 19.48 -7.02
CA ASP A 303 -9.05 18.30 -7.52
C ASP A 303 -10.06 17.76 -6.49
N PRO A 304 -11.28 18.28 -6.49
CA PRO A 304 -12.34 17.84 -5.58
C PRO A 304 -12.92 16.48 -5.94
N ASN A 305 -12.69 16.00 -7.16
CA ASN A 305 -13.35 14.82 -7.72
C ASN A 305 -12.68 13.50 -7.34
N HIS A 306 -11.35 13.50 -7.21
CA HIS A 306 -10.60 12.26 -7.00
C HIS A 306 -10.27 11.99 -5.55
N LEU A 307 -10.06 10.71 -5.24
CA LEU A 307 -9.75 10.26 -3.87
C LEU A 307 -8.37 10.73 -3.42
N TYR A 308 -8.28 11.18 -2.17
CA TYR A 308 -7.01 11.36 -1.48
C TYR A 308 -6.67 10.08 -0.71
N MET A 309 -5.63 9.39 -1.16
CA MET A 309 -5.28 8.03 -0.72
C MET A 309 -4.12 8.01 0.30
N GLY A 310 -3.82 9.15 0.93
CA GLY A 310 -2.79 9.25 1.99
C GLY A 310 -1.35 9.22 1.48
N SER A 311 -0.41 8.86 2.40
CA SER A 311 1.04 8.93 2.18
C SER A 311 1.76 7.58 2.29
N ARG A 312 1.04 6.46 2.14
CA ARG A 312 1.61 5.12 2.07
C ARG A 312 2.43 4.77 3.30
N LEU A 313 1.73 4.64 4.44
CA LEU A 313 2.31 4.42 5.76
C LEU A 313 3.15 3.15 5.82
N HIS A 314 4.27 3.23 6.51
CA HIS A 314 5.19 2.10 6.64
C HIS A 314 5.75 2.00 8.08
N SER A 315 6.46 0.95 8.42
CA SER A 315 7.12 0.74 9.71
C SER A 315 6.16 0.90 10.91
N SER A 316 6.54 1.65 11.96
CA SER A 316 5.71 1.92 13.14
C SER A 316 4.51 2.82 12.84
N ALA A 317 4.62 3.71 11.85
CA ALA A 317 3.56 4.67 11.50
C ALA A 317 2.22 3.99 11.16
N LYS A 318 2.25 2.84 10.49
CA LYS A 318 1.05 2.09 10.12
C LYS A 318 0.24 1.52 11.28
N ASN A 319 0.81 1.56 12.50
CA ASN A 319 0.19 1.04 13.73
C ASN A 319 0.08 2.10 14.84
N ASN A 320 0.51 3.34 14.59
CA ASN A 320 0.41 4.43 15.54
C ASN A 320 -1.05 4.93 15.61
N PRO A 321 -1.75 4.80 16.76
CA PRO A 321 -3.18 5.11 16.84
C PRO A 321 -3.47 6.59 16.62
N TYR A 322 -2.61 7.50 17.05
CA TYR A 322 -2.78 8.94 16.87
C TYR A 322 -2.61 9.35 15.40
N LEU A 323 -1.65 8.72 14.72
CA LEU A 323 -1.40 8.95 13.31
C LEU A 323 -2.54 8.39 12.43
N LEU A 324 -3.00 7.17 12.73
CA LEU A 324 -4.14 6.57 12.05
C LEU A 324 -5.39 7.43 12.21
N LYS A 325 -5.62 8.03 13.39
CA LYS A 325 -6.70 8.98 13.62
C LYS A 325 -6.58 10.25 12.74
N ALA A 326 -5.36 10.76 12.55
CA ALA A 326 -5.13 11.86 11.61
C ALA A 326 -5.45 11.45 10.17
N CYS A 327 -5.07 10.23 9.75
CA CYS A 327 -5.46 9.70 8.44
C CYS A 327 -6.98 9.58 8.28
N GLU A 328 -7.69 9.08 9.30
CA GLU A 328 -9.18 8.99 9.29
C GLU A 328 -9.85 10.35 9.09
N GLN A 329 -9.26 11.41 9.62
CA GLN A 329 -9.81 12.76 9.50
C GLN A 329 -9.62 13.35 8.11
N TYR A 330 -8.49 13.10 7.45
CA TYR A 330 -8.10 13.86 6.27
C TYR A 330 -7.99 13.03 4.98
N CYS A 331 -7.92 11.70 5.05
CA CYS A 331 -7.82 10.83 3.89
C CYS A 331 -9.16 10.18 3.54
N ASP A 332 -9.37 9.89 2.26
CA ASP A 332 -10.49 9.04 1.81
C ASP A 332 -10.16 7.55 1.97
N ILE A 333 -8.89 7.19 1.78
CA ILE A 333 -8.33 5.84 1.97
C ILE A 333 -7.02 5.93 2.76
N ILE A 334 -6.80 5.01 3.70
CA ILE A 334 -5.55 4.88 4.43
C ILE A 334 -4.66 3.88 3.71
N SER A 335 -3.55 4.34 3.15
CA SER A 335 -2.62 3.51 2.39
C SER A 335 -1.46 3.02 3.25
N ILE A 336 -1.09 1.75 3.10
CA ILE A 336 -0.10 1.05 3.92
C ILE A 336 0.85 0.24 3.03
N ASN A 337 2.16 0.47 3.17
CA ASN A 337 3.20 -0.38 2.59
C ASN A 337 3.59 -1.47 3.60
N TYR A 338 3.61 -2.73 3.16
CA TYR A 338 3.76 -3.86 4.08
C TYR A 338 4.79 -4.89 3.61
N TYR A 339 5.88 -5.02 4.38
CA TYR A 339 6.98 -5.96 4.08
C TYR A 339 7.38 -6.85 5.28
N GLY A 340 6.67 -6.74 6.40
CA GLY A 340 7.12 -7.29 7.67
C GLY A 340 6.97 -8.79 7.81
N ASN A 341 5.74 -9.28 7.80
CA ASN A 341 5.42 -10.69 8.06
C ASN A 341 4.86 -11.38 6.81
N TRP A 342 4.78 -12.72 6.87
CA TRP A 342 4.20 -13.56 5.81
C TRP A 342 2.75 -13.16 5.45
N THR A 343 1.99 -12.77 6.47
CA THR A 343 0.71 -12.06 6.40
C THR A 343 0.65 -11.02 7.50
N PRO A 344 -0.24 -10.01 7.43
CA PRO A 344 -0.50 -9.13 8.55
C PRO A 344 -0.81 -9.92 9.82
N THR A 345 -0.22 -9.49 10.94
CA THR A 345 -0.51 -10.13 12.23
C THR A 345 -1.97 -9.89 12.64
N PRO A 346 -2.58 -10.76 13.47
CA PRO A 346 -3.93 -10.52 13.97
C PRO A 346 -4.11 -9.15 14.63
N LYS A 347 -3.08 -8.66 15.33
CA LYS A 347 -3.10 -7.33 15.95
C LYS A 347 -3.16 -6.21 14.91
N GLU A 348 -2.29 -6.25 13.88
CA GLU A 348 -2.27 -5.27 12.79
C GLU A 348 -3.59 -5.31 12.03
N PHE A 349 -4.05 -6.51 11.67
CA PHE A 349 -5.30 -6.70 10.97
C PHE A 349 -6.50 -6.12 11.74
N ASN A 350 -6.62 -6.42 13.04
CA ASN A 350 -7.68 -5.89 13.90
C ASN A 350 -7.58 -4.36 14.00
N THR A 351 -6.37 -3.80 14.15
CA THR A 351 -6.16 -2.35 14.18
C THR A 351 -6.69 -1.69 12.91
N TRP A 352 -6.32 -2.20 11.73
CA TRP A 352 -6.75 -1.60 10.46
C TRP A 352 -8.22 -1.85 10.15
N ASN A 353 -8.75 -3.04 10.51
CA ASN A 353 -10.16 -3.37 10.29
C ASN A 353 -11.12 -2.61 11.22
N SER A 354 -10.62 -2.02 12.30
CA SER A 354 -11.41 -1.18 13.22
C SER A 354 -11.47 0.30 12.82
N LEU A 355 -10.73 0.72 11.78
CA LEU A 355 -10.70 2.11 11.33
C LEU A 355 -12.07 2.54 10.77
N ALA A 356 -12.43 3.79 11.01
CA ALA A 356 -13.63 4.43 10.46
C ALA A 356 -13.50 4.82 8.98
N LYS A 357 -12.37 4.52 8.36
CA LYS A 357 -12.09 4.69 6.93
C LYS A 357 -11.59 3.40 6.32
N PRO A 358 -11.76 3.19 5.01
CA PRO A 358 -11.16 2.05 4.35
C PRO A 358 -9.66 2.16 4.32
N PHE A 359 -8.99 0.99 4.28
CA PHE A 359 -7.56 0.90 4.05
C PHE A 359 -7.23 0.12 2.77
N MET A 360 -6.00 0.30 2.30
CA MET A 360 -5.44 -0.39 1.14
C MET A 360 -3.98 -0.74 1.42
N ILE A 361 -3.55 -1.96 1.09
CA ILE A 361 -2.12 -2.29 1.11
C ILE A 361 -1.51 -1.85 -0.21
N THR A 362 -0.61 -0.88 -0.16
CA THR A 362 -0.09 -0.20 -1.35
C THR A 362 1.31 -0.64 -1.78
N GLU A 363 1.96 -1.51 -1.02
CA GLU A 363 3.14 -2.26 -1.43
C GLU A 363 3.26 -3.56 -0.65
N PHE A 364 3.50 -4.65 -1.36
CA PHE A 364 3.99 -5.92 -0.86
C PHE A 364 4.53 -6.75 -2.02
N TYR A 365 5.48 -7.62 -1.77
CA TYR A 365 6.00 -8.63 -2.72
C TYR A 365 6.78 -9.72 -2.01
N THR A 366 7.12 -10.76 -2.75
CA THR A 366 8.13 -11.76 -2.40
C THR A 366 9.04 -12.01 -3.60
N LYS A 367 10.23 -12.52 -3.35
CA LYS A 367 11.29 -12.81 -4.32
C LYS A 367 11.41 -14.33 -4.52
N ALA A 368 11.93 -14.77 -5.68
CA ALA A 368 12.21 -16.18 -5.90
C ALA A 368 13.63 -16.42 -6.43
N GLU A 369 14.23 -17.55 -6.03
CA GLU A 369 15.57 -17.94 -6.45
C GLU A 369 15.65 -18.28 -7.94
N ASP A 370 14.59 -18.87 -8.50
CA ASP A 370 14.52 -19.29 -9.91
C ASP A 370 14.44 -18.14 -10.92
N SER A 371 14.40 -16.88 -10.45
CA SER A 371 14.47 -15.70 -11.33
C SER A 371 15.83 -15.51 -11.98
N GLY A 372 16.88 -16.09 -11.43
CA GLY A 372 18.26 -15.84 -11.82
C GLY A 372 18.84 -14.52 -11.34
N LEU A 373 18.05 -13.68 -10.61
CA LEU A 373 18.54 -12.45 -10.00
C LEU A 373 19.20 -12.75 -8.63
N PRO A 374 20.21 -11.95 -8.22
CA PRO A 374 20.92 -12.17 -6.96
C PRO A 374 20.06 -12.13 -5.70
N ASN A 375 19.02 -11.29 -5.68
CA ASN A 375 18.09 -11.13 -4.55
C ASN A 375 18.75 -10.71 -3.21
N ILE A 376 19.91 -10.04 -3.27
CA ILE A 376 20.69 -9.61 -2.10
C ILE A 376 20.02 -8.40 -1.44
N THR A 377 19.54 -7.44 -2.26
CA THR A 377 18.91 -6.21 -1.79
C THR A 377 17.38 -6.33 -1.73
N GLY A 378 16.71 -5.31 -1.22
CA GLY A 378 15.27 -5.21 -1.18
C GLY A 378 14.61 -5.97 -0.04
N ALA A 379 13.60 -5.35 0.57
CA ALA A 379 12.69 -6.01 1.50
C ALA A 379 11.93 -7.13 0.79
N GLY A 380 11.24 -7.95 1.54
CA GLY A 380 10.43 -9.05 0.99
C GLY A 380 11.04 -10.43 1.25
N TRP A 381 10.17 -11.38 1.45
CA TRP A 381 10.51 -12.78 1.67
C TRP A 381 11.18 -13.37 0.43
N LEU A 382 11.99 -14.42 0.61
CA LEU A 382 12.59 -15.17 -0.48
C LEU A 382 11.98 -16.59 -0.48
N VAL A 383 11.44 -17.02 -1.60
CA VAL A 383 10.92 -18.38 -1.86
C VAL A 383 11.74 -19.06 -2.96
N LYS A 384 11.44 -20.32 -3.28
CA LYS A 384 12.21 -21.07 -4.28
C LYS A 384 11.81 -20.72 -5.71
N THR A 385 10.51 -20.59 -5.98
CA THR A 385 9.98 -20.54 -7.35
C THR A 385 8.97 -19.40 -7.59
N GLN A 386 8.75 -19.06 -8.85
CA GLN A 386 7.73 -18.11 -9.27
C GLN A 386 6.32 -18.58 -8.88
N GLN A 387 6.08 -19.91 -8.90
CA GLN A 387 4.81 -20.45 -8.43
C GLN A 387 4.60 -20.20 -6.94
N GLU A 388 5.63 -20.35 -6.11
CA GLU A 388 5.56 -20.05 -4.68
C GLU A 388 5.39 -18.57 -4.39
N ARG A 389 5.90 -17.67 -5.25
CA ARG A 389 5.55 -16.24 -5.22
C ARG A 389 4.04 -16.04 -5.39
N GLY A 390 3.43 -16.78 -6.31
CA GLY A 390 1.99 -16.75 -6.54
C GLY A 390 1.19 -17.33 -5.37
N ILE A 391 1.68 -18.40 -4.73
CA ILE A 391 1.08 -18.96 -3.51
C ILE A 391 1.13 -17.94 -2.36
N PHE A 392 2.27 -17.27 -2.16
CA PHE A 392 2.38 -16.16 -1.21
C PHE A 392 1.37 -15.05 -1.51
N TYR A 393 1.25 -14.64 -2.79
CA TYR A 393 0.29 -13.62 -3.22
C TYR A 393 -1.14 -13.99 -2.81
N GLN A 394 -1.57 -15.21 -3.12
CA GLN A 394 -2.90 -15.67 -2.78
C GLN A 394 -3.13 -15.69 -1.27
N ASN A 395 -2.19 -16.25 -0.50
CA ASN A 395 -2.27 -16.29 0.96
C ASN A 395 -2.39 -14.90 1.58
N PHE A 396 -1.59 -13.94 1.10
CA PHE A 396 -1.60 -12.57 1.59
C PHE A 396 -2.92 -11.87 1.25
N CYS A 397 -3.36 -11.94 0.00
CA CYS A 397 -4.57 -11.25 -0.47
C CYS A 397 -5.87 -11.87 0.09
N LEU A 398 -5.91 -13.19 0.30
CA LEU A 398 -7.05 -13.84 0.97
C LEU A 398 -7.23 -13.29 2.40
N SER A 399 -6.14 -13.04 3.12
CA SER A 399 -6.22 -12.42 4.44
C SER A 399 -6.81 -11.00 4.38
N LEU A 400 -6.51 -10.23 3.33
CA LEU A 400 -7.04 -8.88 3.11
C LEU A 400 -8.54 -8.90 2.76
N LEU A 401 -8.98 -9.86 1.96
CA LEU A 401 -10.39 -10.01 1.58
C LEU A 401 -11.30 -10.31 2.79
N ALA A 402 -10.73 -10.85 3.86
CA ALA A 402 -11.45 -11.06 5.12
C ALA A 402 -11.74 -9.76 5.88
N ALA A 403 -11.07 -8.63 5.56
CA ALA A 403 -11.33 -7.33 6.19
C ALA A 403 -12.50 -6.61 5.51
N SER A 404 -13.47 -6.16 6.31
CA SER A 404 -14.65 -5.45 5.80
C SER A 404 -14.32 -4.07 5.19
N ASN A 405 -13.21 -3.46 5.60
CA ASN A 405 -12.78 -2.14 5.16
C ASN A 405 -11.49 -2.14 4.30
N CYS A 406 -10.96 -3.31 3.89
CA CYS A 406 -9.90 -3.35 2.88
C CYS A 406 -10.52 -3.16 1.49
N VAL A 407 -10.08 -2.14 0.75
CA VAL A 407 -10.63 -1.81 -0.58
C VAL A 407 -9.67 -2.12 -1.73
N GLY A 408 -8.54 -2.74 -1.46
CA GLY A 408 -7.61 -3.16 -2.50
C GLY A 408 -6.19 -3.43 -2.02
N TRP A 409 -5.36 -3.82 -2.99
CA TRP A 409 -3.93 -4.07 -2.77
C TRP A 409 -3.12 -3.84 -4.03
N HIS A 410 -1.84 -3.45 -3.85
CA HIS A 410 -0.91 -3.16 -4.93
C HIS A 410 0.31 -4.05 -4.81
N TRP A 411 0.59 -4.85 -5.85
CA TRP A 411 1.83 -5.60 -5.97
C TRP A 411 2.99 -4.69 -6.34
N PHE A 412 4.09 -4.77 -5.63
CA PHE A 412 5.32 -4.06 -5.95
C PHE A 412 6.34 -5.03 -6.53
N ARG A 413 6.51 -5.13 -7.86
CA ARG A 413 6.15 -4.11 -8.86
C ARG A 413 5.83 -4.76 -10.23
N TYR A 414 5.66 -3.94 -11.27
CA TYR A 414 5.43 -4.44 -12.63
C TYR A 414 6.66 -5.15 -13.21
N GLN A 415 7.84 -4.50 -13.26
CA GLN A 415 9.04 -5.01 -13.92
C GLN A 415 10.23 -5.13 -12.98
N ASP A 416 11.01 -6.21 -13.09
CA ASP A 416 12.29 -6.32 -12.42
C ASP A 416 13.29 -5.26 -12.92
N ASN A 417 14.16 -4.82 -12.02
CA ASN A 417 15.29 -3.99 -12.43
C ASN A 417 16.31 -4.84 -13.21
N ASP A 418 17.15 -4.16 -13.95
CA ASP A 418 18.42 -4.70 -14.42
C ASP A 418 19.45 -4.45 -13.30
N PRO A 419 20.07 -5.49 -12.71
CA PRO A 419 21.06 -5.30 -11.63
C PRO A 419 22.28 -4.50 -12.05
N THR A 420 22.55 -4.40 -13.35
CA THR A 420 23.69 -3.65 -13.90
C THR A 420 23.37 -2.18 -14.16
N ASP A 421 22.10 -1.77 -13.98
CA ASP A 421 21.68 -0.37 -14.18
C ASP A 421 22.15 0.52 -13.02
N PRO A 422 23.11 1.45 -13.23
CA PRO A 422 23.58 2.34 -12.16
C PRO A 422 22.51 3.35 -11.70
N LYS A 423 21.43 3.51 -12.47
CA LYS A 423 20.30 4.39 -12.13
C LYS A 423 19.19 3.65 -11.35
N ALA A 424 19.28 2.33 -11.23
CA ALA A 424 18.33 1.57 -10.42
C ALA A 424 18.50 1.93 -8.95
N ASP A 425 17.39 1.94 -8.21
CA ASP A 425 17.40 2.19 -6.78
C ASP A 425 18.30 1.16 -6.07
N PRO A 426 19.43 1.57 -5.46
CA PRO A 426 20.39 0.65 -4.85
C PRO A 426 19.81 -0.16 -3.70
N SER A 427 18.71 0.30 -3.09
CA SER A 427 18.06 -0.43 -1.99
C SER A 427 17.35 -1.70 -2.45
N ASN A 428 17.18 -1.89 -3.77
CA ASN A 428 16.42 -3.02 -4.33
C ASN A 428 16.72 -3.30 -5.82
N ASN A 429 17.91 -2.97 -6.29
CA ASN A 429 18.26 -3.04 -7.71
C ASN A 429 18.36 -4.47 -8.29
N ASP A 430 18.64 -5.46 -7.47
CA ASP A 430 18.85 -6.86 -7.83
C ASP A 430 17.74 -7.82 -7.42
N SER A 431 16.61 -7.28 -6.98
CA SER A 431 15.50 -8.06 -6.42
C SER A 431 14.48 -8.49 -7.47
N ASN A 432 14.11 -9.79 -7.45
CA ASN A 432 12.97 -10.30 -8.20
C ASN A 432 11.64 -9.89 -7.55
N LYS A 433 10.99 -8.89 -8.06
CA LYS A 433 9.71 -8.34 -7.58
C LYS A 433 8.71 -8.10 -8.71
N GLY A 434 9.17 -8.14 -9.95
CA GLY A 434 8.35 -7.92 -11.13
C GLY A 434 7.26 -8.98 -11.33
N LEU A 435 6.15 -8.55 -11.95
CA LEU A 435 5.26 -9.44 -12.69
C LEU A 435 5.95 -9.88 -13.99
N VAL A 436 6.73 -8.98 -14.59
CA VAL A 436 7.57 -9.26 -15.75
C VAL A 436 9.05 -9.11 -15.36
N ASN A 437 9.89 -9.85 -16.08
CA ASN A 437 11.34 -9.76 -15.93
C ASN A 437 11.90 -8.50 -16.61
N ASN A 438 13.21 -8.31 -16.55
CA ASN A 438 13.91 -7.17 -17.18
C ASN A 438 13.99 -7.25 -18.73
N ARG A 439 13.30 -8.22 -19.33
CA ARG A 439 13.08 -8.37 -20.78
C ARG A 439 11.61 -8.20 -21.19
N TYR A 440 10.77 -7.71 -20.27
CA TYR A 440 9.32 -7.56 -20.46
C TYR A 440 8.60 -8.90 -20.74
N GLU A 441 9.07 -10.00 -20.16
CA GLU A 441 8.45 -11.33 -20.26
C GLU A 441 7.75 -11.64 -18.94
N VAL A 442 6.46 -12.04 -19.02
CA VAL A 442 5.63 -12.35 -17.85
C VAL A 442 6.13 -13.63 -17.17
N TYR A 443 6.28 -13.60 -15.86
CA TYR A 443 6.46 -14.80 -15.05
C TYR A 443 5.14 -15.58 -14.98
N LEU A 444 4.90 -16.47 -15.96
CA LEU A 444 3.62 -17.18 -16.11
C LEU A 444 3.18 -17.93 -14.86
N PRO A 445 4.06 -18.71 -14.14
CA PRO A 445 3.62 -19.42 -12.93
C PRO A 445 3.15 -18.49 -11.81
N LEU A 446 3.71 -17.26 -11.72
CA LEU A 446 3.24 -16.21 -10.82
C LEU A 446 1.89 -15.66 -11.28
N ALA A 447 1.77 -15.29 -12.57
CA ALA A 447 0.58 -14.68 -13.15
C ALA A 447 -0.65 -15.61 -13.08
N GLU A 448 -0.48 -16.91 -13.28
CA GLU A 448 -1.53 -17.93 -13.15
C GLU A 448 -2.13 -17.96 -11.73
N LYS A 449 -1.29 -17.88 -10.70
CA LYS A 449 -1.76 -17.81 -9.33
C LYS A 449 -2.41 -16.46 -8.99
N MET A 450 -1.89 -15.37 -9.55
CA MET A 450 -2.48 -14.05 -9.38
C MET A 450 -3.87 -13.96 -10.03
N VAL A 451 -4.01 -14.39 -11.26
CA VAL A 451 -5.30 -14.32 -11.98
C VAL A 451 -6.36 -15.23 -11.35
N GLU A 452 -5.97 -16.39 -10.80
CA GLU A 452 -6.87 -17.28 -10.07
C GLU A 452 -7.55 -16.57 -8.90
N LEU A 453 -6.81 -15.79 -8.10
CA LEU A 453 -7.39 -15.02 -7.01
C LEU A 453 -8.12 -13.77 -7.51
N ASN A 454 -7.49 -13.00 -8.39
CA ASN A 454 -7.97 -11.68 -8.77
C ASN A 454 -9.34 -11.73 -9.48
N ARG A 455 -9.57 -12.71 -10.35
CA ARG A 455 -10.86 -12.93 -11.01
C ARG A 455 -11.98 -13.33 -10.04
N ASN A 456 -11.63 -13.96 -8.94
CA ASN A 456 -12.58 -14.41 -7.94
C ASN A 456 -12.72 -13.44 -6.75
N ALA A 457 -11.98 -12.33 -6.72
CA ALA A 457 -11.88 -11.42 -5.56
C ALA A 457 -13.26 -10.90 -5.10
N TYR A 458 -14.14 -10.54 -6.00
CA TYR A 458 -15.49 -10.07 -5.65
C TYR A 458 -16.35 -11.17 -5.02
N GLY A 459 -16.31 -12.38 -5.58
CA GLY A 459 -17.02 -13.53 -5.03
C GLY A 459 -16.46 -13.93 -3.65
N LEU A 460 -15.14 -14.01 -3.54
CA LEU A 460 -14.44 -14.32 -2.29
C LEU A 460 -14.77 -13.31 -1.20
N ARG A 461 -14.81 -12.01 -1.53
CA ARG A 461 -15.17 -10.96 -0.56
C ARG A 461 -16.60 -11.10 -0.02
N ASN A 462 -17.49 -11.71 -0.78
CA ASN A 462 -18.88 -11.91 -0.39
C ASN A 462 -19.11 -13.19 0.43
N LEU A 463 -18.14 -14.09 0.49
CA LEU A 463 -18.19 -15.25 1.38
C LEU A 463 -18.21 -14.78 2.85
N ASN A 464 -19.01 -15.43 3.67
CA ASN A 464 -19.05 -15.12 5.10
C ASN A 464 -17.69 -15.46 5.74
N GLN A 465 -17.28 -14.66 6.74
CA GLN A 465 -16.02 -14.88 7.46
C GLN A 465 -15.89 -16.30 8.04
N GLY A 466 -17.01 -16.96 8.35
CA GLY A 466 -17.03 -18.36 8.77
C GLY A 466 -16.70 -19.36 7.66
N GLN A 467 -16.87 -19.00 6.40
CA GLN A 467 -16.52 -19.83 5.23
C GLN A 467 -15.05 -19.64 4.80
N LEU A 468 -14.48 -18.47 5.10
CA LEU A 468 -13.05 -18.19 4.89
C LEU A 468 -12.14 -18.78 5.98
N LYS A 469 -12.76 -19.20 7.12
CA LYS A 469 -12.04 -19.77 8.29
C LYS A 469 -12.24 -21.27 8.46
N LYS A 470 -13.02 -21.89 7.62
CA LYS A 470 -13.17 -23.35 7.55
C LYS A 470 -12.14 -23.96 6.62
#